data_e092a0ab96ae4c3428cdd6a75c01e0d3
#
_entry.id   e092a0ab96ae4c3428cdd6a75c01e0d3
#
_cell.length_a   1.000
_cell.length_b   1.000
_cell.length_c   1.000
_cell.angle_alpha   90.00
_cell.angle_beta   90.00
_cell.angle_gamma   90.00
#
_symmetry.space_group_name_H-M   'P 1'
#
loop_
_entity.id
_entity.type
_entity.pdbx_description
1 polymer ?
#
loop_
_entity_poly.entity_id
_entity_poly.type
_entity_poly.pdbx_seq_one_letter_code
_entity_poly.pdbx_strand_id
1 'polypeptide(L)'
;MKGKRAFMSKSLFIAEKPSVAQEFAKALKVNTSRKDGYLESENTIITWCVGHLVTMSYPEAYDPALKRWSLQTLPFLPKEFKYQVIDGVSKQFSIVSRLLNRPDIDTIYICTDSGREGEYIYRLVDQMAGVKGKTRKRVWIDSQTEEEILRGIREAKDWSEYDNLAASAYLRAKEDYLMGINFSRLLTLKYGPTISAFLKADRTVLSVGRVM
;
A
#
# COMPACT_ATOMS: atom_id res chain seq x y z
N MET A 1 -44.04 0.19 4.65
CA MET A 1 -42.91 0.37 3.70
C MET A 1 -41.99 1.46 4.27
N LYS A 2 -40.85 1.10 4.86
CA LYS A 2 -39.86 2.09 5.35
C LYS A 2 -39.12 2.62 4.15
N GLY A 3 -39.28 3.92 3.85
CA GLY A 3 -38.58 4.59 2.76
C GLY A 3 -37.09 4.43 2.93
N LYS A 4 -36.39 3.86 1.92
CA LYS A 4 -34.96 3.93 1.78
C LYS A 4 -34.61 5.42 1.66
N ARG A 5 -34.02 6.00 2.71
CA ARG A 5 -33.29 7.27 2.54
C ARG A 5 -32.28 7.05 1.42
N ALA A 6 -32.46 7.71 0.30
CA ALA A 6 -31.44 7.78 -0.74
C ALA A 6 -30.24 8.49 -0.09
N PHE A 7 -29.22 7.75 0.29
CA PHE A 7 -27.94 8.33 0.66
C PHE A 7 -27.39 8.98 -0.61
N MET A 8 -27.06 10.27 -0.54
CA MET A 8 -26.32 10.90 -1.64
C MET A 8 -25.00 10.16 -1.77
N SER A 9 -24.74 9.63 -2.96
CA SER A 9 -23.53 8.88 -3.27
C SER A 9 -22.32 9.80 -3.16
N LYS A 10 -21.28 9.32 -2.44
CA LYS A 10 -20.02 10.03 -2.27
C LYS A 10 -18.92 9.38 -3.10
N SER A 11 -17.96 10.20 -3.51
CA SER A 11 -16.69 9.75 -4.09
C SER A 11 -15.58 9.74 -3.04
N LEU A 12 -14.79 8.69 -3.02
CA LEU A 12 -13.62 8.57 -2.17
C LEU A 12 -12.35 8.73 -3.01
N PHE A 13 -11.51 9.67 -2.65
CA PHE A 13 -10.18 9.86 -3.22
C PHE A 13 -9.15 9.31 -2.24
N ILE A 14 -8.24 8.45 -2.69
CA ILE A 14 -7.19 7.89 -1.87
C ILE A 14 -5.82 8.26 -2.43
N ALA A 15 -5.11 9.13 -1.73
CA ALA A 15 -3.77 9.58 -2.08
C ALA A 15 -2.69 8.71 -1.42
N GLU A 16 -1.45 8.82 -1.87
CA GLU A 16 -0.33 8.11 -1.24
C GLU A 16 0.11 8.77 0.07
N LYS A 17 0.04 10.11 0.15
CA LYS A 17 0.52 10.91 1.29
C LYS A 17 -0.47 11.99 1.69
N PRO A 18 -0.44 12.45 2.96
CA PRO A 18 -1.32 13.51 3.43
C PRO A 18 -1.20 14.83 2.64
N SER A 19 0.01 15.19 2.21
CA SER A 19 0.25 16.40 1.42
C SER A 19 -0.46 16.35 0.07
N VAL A 20 -0.39 15.21 -0.61
CA VAL A 20 -1.07 14.98 -1.89
C VAL A 20 -2.60 15.05 -1.73
N ALA A 21 -3.14 14.47 -0.65
CA ALA A 21 -4.56 14.57 -0.34
C ALA A 21 -5.04 16.02 -0.18
N GLN A 22 -4.20 16.89 0.40
CA GLN A 22 -4.50 18.31 0.53
C GLN A 22 -4.52 19.03 -0.83
N GLU A 23 -3.60 18.69 -1.74
CA GLU A 23 -3.59 19.27 -3.10
C GLU A 23 -4.85 18.84 -3.88
N PHE A 24 -5.29 17.58 -3.75
CA PHE A 24 -6.58 17.14 -4.32
C PHE A 24 -7.76 17.92 -3.73
N ALA A 25 -7.80 18.16 -2.41
CA ALA A 25 -8.87 18.96 -1.77
C ALA A 25 -8.91 20.38 -2.30
N LYS A 26 -7.75 21.02 -2.48
CA LYS A 26 -7.63 22.37 -3.06
C LYS A 26 -8.09 22.39 -4.52
N ALA A 27 -7.59 21.47 -5.34
CA ALA A 27 -7.93 21.40 -6.76
C ALA A 27 -9.44 21.17 -6.98
N LEU A 28 -10.06 20.33 -6.17
CA LEU A 28 -11.51 20.08 -6.21
C LEU A 28 -12.34 21.23 -5.64
N LYS A 29 -11.73 22.21 -4.99
CA LYS A 29 -12.40 23.37 -4.35
C LYS A 29 -13.53 22.95 -3.39
N VAL A 30 -13.35 21.81 -2.72
CA VAL A 30 -14.35 21.27 -1.79
C VAL A 30 -14.13 21.82 -0.38
N ASN A 31 -15.22 22.30 0.22
CA ASN A 31 -15.17 22.73 1.63
C ASN A 31 -15.21 21.47 2.52
N THR A 32 -14.05 21.03 2.95
CA THR A 32 -13.89 19.81 3.73
C THR A 32 -13.73 20.07 5.22
N SER A 33 -14.36 19.25 6.05
CA SER A 33 -14.04 19.15 7.47
C SER A 33 -12.91 18.14 7.68
N ARG A 34 -11.90 18.53 8.47
CA ARG A 34 -10.79 17.63 8.82
C ARG A 34 -11.26 16.62 9.87
N LYS A 35 -11.01 15.36 9.59
CA LYS A 35 -11.24 14.22 10.48
C LYS A 35 -9.91 13.51 10.78
N ASP A 36 -9.94 12.54 11.68
CA ASP A 36 -8.77 11.72 11.95
C ASP A 36 -8.50 10.81 10.74
N GLY A 37 -7.41 11.07 10.03
CA GLY A 37 -6.95 10.31 8.87
C GLY A 37 -7.67 10.60 7.54
N TYR A 38 -8.57 11.59 7.44
CA TYR A 38 -9.24 11.96 6.19
C TYR A 38 -9.86 13.36 6.23
N LEU A 39 -10.27 13.83 5.06
CA LEU A 39 -11.05 15.06 4.85
C LEU A 39 -12.44 14.66 4.33
N GLU A 40 -13.50 15.30 4.79
CA GLU A 40 -14.87 14.96 4.36
C GLU A 40 -15.68 16.21 4.06
N SER A 41 -16.38 16.17 2.92
CA SER A 41 -17.40 17.12 2.50
C SER A 41 -18.74 16.42 2.28
N GLU A 42 -19.72 17.13 1.75
CA GLU A 42 -21.04 16.58 1.45
C GLU A 42 -20.96 15.40 0.48
N ASN A 43 -20.21 15.52 -0.62
CA ASN A 43 -20.14 14.56 -1.72
C ASN A 43 -18.77 13.90 -1.90
N THR A 44 -17.76 14.31 -1.13
CA THR A 44 -16.38 13.92 -1.35
C THR A 44 -15.69 13.57 -0.04
N ILE A 45 -14.95 12.47 -0.06
CA ILE A 45 -14.05 12.08 1.00
C ILE A 45 -12.66 11.95 0.39
N ILE A 46 -11.65 12.48 1.08
CA ILE A 46 -10.26 12.37 0.65
C ILE A 46 -9.46 11.79 1.80
N THR A 47 -8.85 10.64 1.58
CA THR A 47 -7.97 9.98 2.54
C THR A 47 -6.61 9.71 1.92
N TRP A 48 -5.71 9.13 2.69
CA TRP A 48 -4.35 8.88 2.24
C TRP A 48 -3.80 7.61 2.87
N CYS A 49 -2.85 7.02 2.18
CA CYS A 49 -1.85 6.13 2.77
C CYS A 49 -0.76 6.98 3.46
N VAL A 50 0.21 6.34 4.05
CA VAL A 50 1.44 6.97 4.56
C VAL A 50 2.65 6.27 3.95
N GLY A 51 2.61 6.08 2.62
CA GLY A 51 3.38 5.09 1.91
C GLY A 51 2.72 3.71 2.04
N HIS A 52 3.49 2.67 2.28
CA HIS A 52 2.93 1.33 2.47
C HIS A 52 2.14 1.19 3.78
N LEU A 53 0.90 0.73 3.68
CA LEU A 53 0.07 0.31 4.83
C LEU A 53 0.11 -1.21 5.02
N VAL A 54 0.45 -1.94 3.97
CA VAL A 54 0.47 -3.41 3.90
C VAL A 54 1.81 -3.85 3.34
N THR A 55 2.33 -4.95 3.86
CA THR A 55 3.59 -5.57 3.41
C THR A 55 3.45 -7.08 3.31
N MET A 56 4.38 -7.75 2.65
CA MET A 56 4.49 -9.19 2.72
C MET A 56 4.87 -9.63 4.13
N SER A 57 4.25 -10.70 4.62
CA SER A 57 4.52 -11.24 5.95
C SER A 57 5.90 -11.85 6.04
N TYR A 58 6.55 -11.70 7.17
CA TYR A 58 7.84 -12.34 7.44
C TYR A 58 7.72 -13.88 7.47
N PRO A 59 8.84 -14.63 7.26
CA PRO A 59 8.82 -16.08 7.23
C PRO A 59 8.18 -16.77 8.44
N GLU A 60 8.28 -16.18 9.63
CA GLU A 60 7.65 -16.70 10.85
C GLU A 60 6.11 -16.69 10.83
N ALA A 61 5.49 -15.94 9.94
CA ALA A 61 4.03 -16.01 9.72
C ALA A 61 3.61 -17.25 8.92
N TYR A 62 4.56 -17.94 8.30
CA TYR A 62 4.35 -19.20 7.59
C TYR A 62 4.63 -20.39 8.49
N ASP A 63 5.74 -20.33 9.24
CA ASP A 63 6.15 -21.30 10.23
C ASP A 63 6.94 -20.57 11.35
N PRO A 64 6.50 -20.62 12.61
CA PRO A 64 7.21 -20.01 13.75
C PRO A 64 8.69 -20.44 13.86
N ALA A 65 9.05 -21.64 13.41
CA ALA A 65 10.43 -22.10 13.40
C ALA A 65 11.35 -21.26 12.50
N LEU A 66 10.80 -20.61 11.48
CA LEU A 66 11.52 -19.74 10.56
C LEU A 66 11.92 -18.38 11.17
N LYS A 67 11.48 -18.08 12.39
CA LYS A 67 11.95 -16.92 13.16
C LYS A 67 13.44 -17.05 13.47
N ARG A 68 13.89 -18.28 13.76
CA ARG A 68 15.32 -18.57 13.95
C ARG A 68 15.97 -18.81 12.60
N TRP A 69 16.95 -18.00 12.26
CA TRP A 69 17.70 -18.17 11.03
C TRP A 69 18.59 -19.41 11.08
N SER A 70 18.52 -20.24 10.05
CA SER A 70 19.32 -21.45 9.90
C SER A 70 19.58 -21.72 8.42
N LEU A 71 20.77 -22.23 8.10
CA LEU A 71 21.09 -22.68 6.74
C LEU A 71 20.19 -23.83 6.27
N GLN A 72 19.70 -24.63 7.21
CA GLN A 72 18.81 -25.77 6.91
C GLN A 72 17.41 -25.34 6.47
N THR A 73 17.00 -24.11 6.78
CA THR A 73 15.69 -23.56 6.40
C THR A 73 15.76 -22.64 5.16
N LEU A 74 16.89 -22.66 4.47
CA LEU A 74 17.09 -21.91 3.23
C LEU A 74 17.16 -22.86 2.04
N PRO A 75 16.67 -22.45 0.85
CA PRO A 75 15.98 -21.20 0.60
C PRO A 75 14.53 -21.21 1.11
N PHE A 76 14.06 -20.07 1.64
CA PHE A 76 12.65 -19.83 1.95
C PHE A 76 11.90 -19.49 0.66
N LEU A 77 11.03 -20.38 0.19
CA LEU A 77 10.25 -20.22 -1.04
C LEU A 77 8.77 -20.56 -0.75
N PRO A 78 7.97 -19.58 -0.32
CA PRO A 78 6.57 -19.81 -0.01
C PRO A 78 5.77 -20.11 -1.30
N LYS A 79 4.87 -21.10 -1.25
CA LYS A 79 3.96 -21.39 -2.37
C LYS A 79 2.95 -20.26 -2.58
N GLU A 80 2.48 -19.67 -1.49
CA GLU A 80 1.56 -18.53 -1.49
C GLU A 80 2.14 -17.41 -0.64
N PHE A 81 2.06 -16.18 -1.14
CA PHE A 81 2.54 -15.02 -0.40
C PHE A 81 1.45 -14.50 0.54
N LYS A 82 1.77 -14.44 1.82
CA LYS A 82 0.93 -13.82 2.85
C LYS A 82 1.25 -12.33 2.98
N TYR A 83 0.24 -11.56 3.28
CA TYR A 83 0.35 -10.11 3.49
C TYR A 83 -0.16 -9.75 4.87
N GLN A 84 0.35 -8.67 5.42
CA GLN A 84 -0.05 -8.16 6.73
C GLN A 84 -0.04 -6.64 6.75
N VAL A 85 -0.86 -6.07 7.60
CA VAL A 85 -0.83 -4.63 7.89
C VAL A 85 0.44 -4.33 8.67
N ILE A 86 1.10 -3.24 8.33
CA ILE A 86 2.30 -2.76 9.05
C ILE A 86 1.86 -2.17 10.39
N ASP A 87 2.41 -2.69 11.50
CA ASP A 87 1.98 -2.34 12.86
C ASP A 87 2.00 -0.83 13.13
N GLY A 88 3.07 -0.14 12.73
CA GLY A 88 3.24 1.30 12.94
C GLY A 88 2.21 2.20 12.24
N VAL A 89 1.46 1.65 11.29
CA VAL A 89 0.45 2.39 10.48
C VAL A 89 -0.93 1.74 10.53
N SER A 90 -1.14 0.79 11.44
CA SER A 90 -2.39 0.03 11.58
C SER A 90 -3.61 0.91 11.82
N LYS A 91 -3.45 2.01 12.56
CA LYS A 91 -4.51 3.00 12.76
C LYS A 91 -4.98 3.61 11.43
N GLN A 92 -4.04 4.06 10.58
CA GLN A 92 -4.38 4.64 9.30
C GLN A 92 -4.99 3.59 8.36
N PHE A 93 -4.46 2.37 8.34
CA PHE A 93 -5.07 1.26 7.59
C PHE A 93 -6.52 1.02 8.02
N SER A 94 -6.82 1.00 9.32
CA SER A 94 -8.18 0.80 9.84
C SER A 94 -9.14 1.91 9.37
N ILE A 95 -8.67 3.17 9.33
CA ILE A 95 -9.45 4.30 8.83
C ILE A 95 -9.73 4.12 7.33
N VAL A 96 -8.70 3.87 6.53
CA VAL A 96 -8.81 3.68 5.08
C VAL A 96 -9.72 2.50 4.76
N SER A 97 -9.53 1.35 5.40
CA SER A 97 -10.35 0.16 5.22
C SER A 97 -11.83 0.43 5.52
N ARG A 98 -12.13 1.15 6.61
CA ARG A 98 -13.51 1.54 6.95
C ARG A 98 -14.11 2.47 5.89
N LEU A 99 -13.33 3.44 5.38
CA LEU A 99 -13.79 4.36 4.33
C LEU A 99 -14.06 3.63 3.03
N LEU A 100 -13.16 2.75 2.59
CA LEU A 100 -13.32 1.94 1.37
C LEU A 100 -14.60 1.08 1.40
N ASN A 101 -15.04 0.66 2.58
CA ASN A 101 -16.22 -0.19 2.76
C ASN A 101 -17.48 0.58 3.18
N ARG A 102 -17.47 1.92 3.22
CA ARG A 102 -18.66 2.72 3.56
C ARG A 102 -19.78 2.51 2.53
N PRO A 103 -21.03 2.31 2.97
CA PRO A 103 -22.15 2.05 2.07
C PRO A 103 -22.57 3.25 1.23
N ASP A 104 -22.24 4.48 1.64
CA ASP A 104 -22.51 5.72 0.93
C ASP A 104 -21.42 6.12 -0.08
N ILE A 105 -20.38 5.30 -0.25
CA ILE A 105 -19.35 5.48 -1.26
C ILE A 105 -19.61 4.52 -2.41
N ASP A 106 -19.72 5.03 -3.63
CA ASP A 106 -19.89 4.23 -4.84
C ASP A 106 -18.62 4.16 -5.68
N THR A 107 -17.91 5.29 -5.77
CA THR A 107 -16.72 5.42 -6.61
C THR A 107 -15.49 5.72 -5.78
N ILE A 108 -14.42 4.99 -6.03
CA ILE A 108 -13.10 5.17 -5.44
C ILE A 108 -12.16 5.67 -6.54
N TYR A 109 -11.59 6.86 -6.34
CA TYR A 109 -10.54 7.41 -7.17
C TYR A 109 -9.19 7.08 -6.55
N ILE A 110 -8.38 6.33 -7.27
CA ILE A 110 -7.05 5.87 -6.85
C ILE A 110 -6.05 6.93 -7.28
N CYS A 111 -5.55 7.69 -6.31
CA CYS A 111 -4.68 8.86 -6.50
C CYS A 111 -3.29 8.64 -5.86
N THR A 112 -2.87 7.39 -5.71
CA THR A 112 -1.48 7.04 -5.38
C THR A 112 -0.57 7.40 -6.55
N ASP A 113 0.73 7.54 -6.32
CA ASP A 113 1.68 7.99 -7.33
C ASP A 113 1.55 7.22 -8.65
N SER A 114 1.73 7.91 -9.78
CA SER A 114 1.58 7.35 -11.12
C SER A 114 2.77 6.46 -11.46
N GLY A 115 2.68 5.19 -11.11
CA GLY A 115 3.75 4.22 -11.31
C GLY A 115 3.44 2.86 -10.69
N ARG A 116 4.38 1.93 -10.86
CA ARG A 116 4.27 0.56 -10.32
C ARG A 116 4.10 0.54 -8.80
N GLU A 117 4.83 1.41 -8.10
CA GLU A 117 4.81 1.46 -6.63
C GLU A 117 3.47 1.94 -6.11
N GLY A 118 2.95 3.06 -6.63
CA GLY A 118 1.63 3.56 -6.23
C GLY A 118 0.49 2.59 -6.56
N GLU A 119 0.60 1.88 -7.69
CA GLU A 119 -0.35 0.82 -8.05
C GLU A 119 -0.29 -0.33 -7.04
N TYR A 120 0.91 -0.77 -6.66
CA TYR A 120 1.11 -1.84 -5.69
C TYR A 120 0.58 -1.48 -4.30
N ILE A 121 0.86 -0.25 -3.83
CA ILE A 121 0.37 0.25 -2.54
C ILE A 121 -1.16 0.14 -2.46
N TYR A 122 -1.86 0.68 -3.47
CA TYR A 122 -3.32 0.66 -3.45
C TYR A 122 -3.89 -0.76 -3.56
N ARG A 123 -3.36 -1.59 -4.46
CA ARG A 123 -3.82 -2.97 -4.67
C ARG A 123 -3.76 -3.80 -3.39
N LEU A 124 -2.69 -3.66 -2.62
CA LEU A 124 -2.56 -4.33 -1.33
C LEU A 124 -3.59 -3.83 -0.32
N VAL A 125 -3.83 -2.53 -0.28
CA VAL A 125 -4.83 -1.93 0.61
C VAL A 125 -6.23 -2.40 0.26
N ASP A 126 -6.61 -2.39 -1.01
CA ASP A 126 -7.90 -2.87 -1.51
C ASP A 126 -8.14 -4.34 -1.17
N GLN A 127 -7.12 -5.18 -1.42
CA GLN A 127 -7.15 -6.61 -1.12
C GLN A 127 -7.32 -6.87 0.38
N MET A 128 -6.53 -6.21 1.22
CA MET A 128 -6.57 -6.40 2.68
C MET A 128 -7.84 -5.82 3.31
N ALA A 129 -8.40 -4.76 2.73
CA ALA A 129 -9.68 -4.18 3.16
C ALA A 129 -10.90 -5.00 2.69
N GLY A 130 -10.70 -5.94 1.75
CA GLY A 130 -11.76 -6.80 1.22
C GLY A 130 -12.84 -6.03 0.47
N VAL A 131 -12.48 -4.99 -0.28
CA VAL A 131 -13.43 -4.08 -0.94
C VAL A 131 -14.23 -4.80 -2.02
N LYS A 132 -15.56 -4.66 -1.98
CA LYS A 132 -16.49 -5.29 -2.95
C LYS A 132 -17.52 -4.29 -3.44
N GLY A 133 -17.99 -4.47 -4.70
CA GLY A 133 -19.11 -3.74 -5.26
C GLY A 133 -18.90 -2.23 -5.43
N LYS A 134 -17.66 -1.77 -5.54
CA LYS A 134 -17.31 -0.36 -5.77
C LYS A 134 -16.73 -0.17 -7.15
N THR A 135 -17.05 0.94 -7.79
CA THR A 135 -16.36 1.40 -8.99
C THR A 135 -15.00 1.95 -8.60
N ARG A 136 -13.94 1.52 -9.28
CA ARG A 136 -12.57 1.98 -9.04
C ARG A 136 -12.04 2.65 -10.28
N LYS A 137 -11.55 3.88 -10.12
CA LYS A 137 -10.98 4.68 -11.21
C LYS A 137 -9.56 5.09 -10.86
N ARG A 138 -8.62 4.81 -11.74
CA ARG A 138 -7.23 5.17 -11.57
C ARG A 138 -6.98 6.57 -12.13
N VAL A 139 -6.59 7.48 -11.26
CA VAL A 139 -6.15 8.83 -11.62
C VAL A 139 -4.66 8.77 -11.95
N TRP A 140 -4.28 9.24 -13.14
CA TRP A 140 -2.91 9.25 -13.61
C TRP A 140 -2.47 10.68 -13.89
N ILE A 141 -1.52 11.19 -13.11
CA ILE A 141 -1.03 12.56 -13.18
C ILE A 141 0.48 12.59 -13.13
N ASP A 142 1.07 13.55 -13.82
CA ASP A 142 2.52 13.75 -13.89
C ASP A 142 3.00 14.87 -12.95
N SER A 143 2.08 15.70 -12.46
CA SER A 143 2.34 16.75 -11.47
C SER A 143 1.13 16.97 -10.57
N GLN A 144 1.32 17.75 -9.48
CA GLN A 144 0.27 18.04 -8.51
C GLN A 144 -0.31 19.46 -8.69
N THR A 145 -0.25 20.02 -9.90
CA THR A 145 -0.94 21.30 -10.21
C THR A 145 -2.44 21.10 -10.26
N GLU A 146 -3.21 22.15 -9.97
CA GLU A 146 -4.68 22.12 -10.00
C GLU A 146 -5.19 21.61 -11.35
N GLU A 147 -4.64 22.14 -12.45
CA GLU A 147 -5.03 21.76 -13.82
C GLU A 147 -4.81 20.27 -14.08
N GLU A 148 -3.64 19.76 -13.71
CA GLU A 148 -3.25 18.36 -13.93
C GLU A 148 -4.09 17.40 -13.08
N ILE A 149 -4.35 17.75 -11.81
CA ILE A 149 -5.24 16.97 -10.94
C ILE A 149 -6.64 16.88 -11.54
N LEU A 150 -7.21 18.01 -11.97
CA LEU A 150 -8.55 18.03 -12.57
C LEU A 150 -8.59 17.28 -13.91
N ARG A 151 -7.52 17.35 -14.72
CA ARG A 151 -7.37 16.54 -15.94
C ARG A 151 -7.37 15.06 -15.58
N GLY A 152 -6.50 14.64 -14.67
CA GLY A 152 -6.38 13.24 -14.28
C GLY A 152 -7.67 12.64 -13.71
N ILE A 153 -8.48 13.44 -12.98
CA ILE A 153 -9.79 12.99 -12.49
C ILE A 153 -10.78 12.81 -13.64
N ARG A 154 -10.84 13.75 -14.59
CA ARG A 154 -11.73 13.64 -15.77
C ARG A 154 -11.39 12.44 -16.65
N GLU A 155 -10.11 12.17 -16.83
CA GLU A 155 -9.57 11.10 -17.68
C GLU A 155 -9.34 9.79 -16.94
N ALA A 156 -9.75 9.71 -15.66
CA ALA A 156 -9.53 8.54 -14.84
C ALA A 156 -10.17 7.29 -15.45
N LYS A 157 -9.34 6.29 -15.71
CA LYS A 157 -9.71 5.03 -16.35
C LYS A 157 -10.15 3.99 -15.33
N ASP A 158 -10.84 2.96 -15.78
CA ASP A 158 -11.09 1.79 -14.96
C ASP A 158 -9.75 1.18 -14.48
N TRP A 159 -9.67 0.81 -13.21
CA TRP A 159 -8.42 0.32 -12.64
C TRP A 159 -7.93 -0.99 -13.27
N SER A 160 -8.84 -1.76 -13.88
CA SER A 160 -8.47 -3.00 -14.58
C SER A 160 -7.56 -2.75 -15.80
N GLU A 161 -7.59 -1.55 -16.39
CA GLU A 161 -6.65 -1.18 -17.46
C GLU A 161 -5.18 -1.18 -16.99
N TYR A 162 -4.96 -1.18 -15.67
CA TYR A 162 -3.64 -1.21 -15.04
C TYR A 162 -3.24 -2.60 -14.49
N ASP A 163 -3.97 -3.67 -14.83
CA ASP A 163 -3.71 -5.02 -14.33
C ASP A 163 -2.32 -5.55 -14.69
N ASN A 164 -1.84 -5.27 -15.90
CA ASN A 164 -0.49 -5.65 -16.31
C ASN A 164 0.58 -4.88 -15.52
N LEU A 165 0.34 -3.60 -15.24
CA LEU A 165 1.23 -2.80 -14.41
C LEU A 165 1.26 -3.35 -12.98
N ALA A 166 0.10 -3.68 -12.41
CA ALA A 166 -0.03 -4.29 -11.11
C ALA A 166 0.69 -5.65 -11.07
N ALA A 167 0.50 -6.51 -12.05
CA ALA A 167 1.18 -7.80 -12.12
C ALA A 167 2.71 -7.63 -12.11
N SER A 168 3.24 -6.68 -12.88
CA SER A 168 4.68 -6.37 -12.88
C SER A 168 5.17 -5.86 -11.52
N ALA A 169 4.35 -5.06 -10.81
CA ALA A 169 4.67 -4.55 -9.49
C ALA A 169 4.69 -5.67 -8.44
N TYR A 170 3.71 -6.58 -8.46
CA TYR A 170 3.68 -7.76 -7.60
C TYR A 170 4.86 -8.69 -7.83
N LEU A 171 5.23 -8.95 -9.09
CA LEU A 171 6.38 -9.80 -9.42
C LEU A 171 7.67 -9.19 -8.90
N ARG A 172 7.87 -7.89 -9.12
CA ARG A 172 9.05 -7.17 -8.63
C ARG A 172 9.14 -7.21 -7.11
N ALA A 173 8.03 -6.96 -6.41
CA ALA A 173 8.02 -6.99 -4.95
C ALA A 173 8.32 -8.39 -4.40
N LYS A 174 7.80 -9.46 -5.03
CA LYS A 174 8.10 -10.85 -4.66
C LYS A 174 9.56 -11.20 -4.90
N GLU A 175 10.12 -10.77 -6.03
CA GLU A 175 11.54 -10.95 -6.33
C GLU A 175 12.41 -10.29 -5.27
N ASP A 176 12.19 -9.00 -4.99
CA ASP A 176 12.95 -8.25 -3.98
C ASP A 176 12.82 -8.90 -2.58
N TYR A 177 11.62 -9.36 -2.21
CA TYR A 177 11.37 -10.06 -0.96
C TYR A 177 12.15 -11.36 -0.85
N LEU A 178 12.09 -12.21 -1.89
CA LEU A 178 12.77 -13.52 -1.88
C LEU A 178 14.29 -13.34 -1.89
N MET A 179 14.81 -12.47 -2.73
CA MET A 179 16.23 -12.17 -2.80
C MET A 179 16.73 -11.58 -1.47
N GLY A 180 16.02 -10.57 -0.96
CA GLY A 180 16.36 -9.91 0.29
C GLY A 180 16.42 -10.88 1.47
N ILE A 181 15.38 -11.67 1.68
CA ILE A 181 15.32 -12.61 2.82
C ILE A 181 16.36 -13.72 2.70
N ASN A 182 16.42 -14.40 1.55
CA ASN A 182 17.28 -15.55 1.42
C ASN A 182 18.77 -15.19 1.46
N PHE A 183 19.18 -14.18 0.68
CA PHE A 183 20.58 -13.80 0.62
C PHE A 183 21.04 -13.06 1.87
N SER A 184 20.22 -12.23 2.48
CA SER A 184 20.60 -11.58 3.75
C SER A 184 20.80 -12.62 4.86
N ARG A 185 19.91 -13.63 4.96
CA ARG A 185 20.06 -14.71 5.93
C ARG A 185 21.29 -15.56 5.63
N LEU A 186 21.49 -15.98 4.38
CA LEU A 186 22.62 -16.79 3.96
C LEU A 186 23.96 -16.11 4.28
N LEU A 187 24.14 -14.85 3.84
CA LEU A 187 25.39 -14.14 4.05
C LEU A 187 25.63 -13.84 5.53
N THR A 188 24.58 -13.46 6.26
CA THR A 188 24.69 -13.21 7.71
C THR A 188 25.10 -14.49 8.46
N LEU A 189 24.49 -15.64 8.15
CA LEU A 189 24.82 -16.89 8.81
C LEU A 189 26.24 -17.37 8.47
N LYS A 190 26.66 -17.16 7.22
CA LYS A 190 27.98 -17.65 6.75
C LYS A 190 29.13 -16.73 7.15
N TYR A 191 28.96 -15.45 7.07
CA TYR A 191 30.04 -14.45 7.23
C TYR A 191 29.87 -13.52 8.43
N GLY A 192 28.66 -13.39 8.95
CA GLY A 192 28.34 -12.48 10.06
C GLY A 192 29.24 -12.68 11.29
N PRO A 193 29.46 -13.92 11.78
CA PRO A 193 30.32 -14.16 12.95
C PRO A 193 31.76 -13.66 12.75
N THR A 194 32.35 -13.94 11.58
CA THR A 194 33.71 -13.49 11.26
C THR A 194 33.83 -11.96 11.18
N ILE A 195 32.86 -11.33 10.53
CA ILE A 195 32.81 -9.85 10.41
C ILE A 195 32.55 -9.22 11.77
N SER A 196 31.65 -9.77 12.57
CA SER A 196 31.38 -9.26 13.94
C SER A 196 32.63 -9.33 14.81
N ALA A 197 33.39 -10.43 14.76
CA ALA A 197 34.65 -10.56 15.48
C ALA A 197 35.69 -9.52 15.02
N PHE A 198 35.81 -9.30 13.73
CA PHE A 198 36.71 -8.30 13.17
C PHE A 198 36.33 -6.86 13.57
N LEU A 199 35.05 -6.53 13.50
CA LEU A 199 34.51 -5.21 13.87
C LEU A 199 34.34 -5.01 15.38
N LYS A 200 34.56 -6.03 16.20
CA LYS A 200 34.27 -6.04 17.65
C LYS A 200 32.82 -5.66 17.95
N ALA A 201 31.89 -6.11 17.12
CA ALA A 201 30.44 -5.88 17.26
C ALA A 201 29.74 -7.13 17.77
N ASP A 202 28.67 -6.99 18.55
CA ASP A 202 27.90 -8.11 19.11
C ASP A 202 27.27 -8.95 18.00
N ARG A 203 26.74 -8.31 16.98
CA ARG A 203 26.14 -8.96 15.82
C ARG A 203 26.19 -8.07 14.60
N THR A 204 26.62 -8.66 13.47
CA THR A 204 26.58 -8.00 12.16
C THR A 204 25.58 -8.70 11.27
N VAL A 205 24.57 -7.97 10.78
CA VAL A 205 23.63 -8.44 9.78
C VAL A 205 24.05 -7.92 8.42
N LEU A 206 24.21 -8.83 7.46
CA LEU A 206 24.55 -8.51 6.07
C LEU A 206 23.27 -8.45 5.27
N SER A 207 22.78 -7.25 5.01
CA SER A 207 21.58 -7.04 4.22
C SER A 207 21.88 -7.13 2.74
N VAL A 208 20.95 -7.71 1.97
CA VAL A 208 20.97 -7.74 0.52
C VAL A 208 19.68 -7.12 0.03
N GLY A 209 19.80 -6.16 -0.86
CA GLY A 209 18.66 -5.49 -1.47
C GLY A 209 19.08 -4.84 -2.77
N ARG A 210 18.12 -4.32 -3.51
CA ARG A 210 18.38 -3.66 -4.80
C ARG A 210 19.03 -2.30 -4.61
N VAL A 211 18.63 -1.60 -3.58
CA VAL A 211 19.21 -0.33 -3.13
C VAL A 211 19.47 -0.45 -1.64
N MET A 212 20.70 -0.22 -1.21
CA MET A 212 21.13 -0.20 0.18
C MET A 212 21.72 1.15 0.53
#